data_53b122b72028a3e6529e9c4dbf310e39
#
_entry.id   53b122b72028a3e6529e9c4dbf310e39
#
_cell.length_a   1.000
_cell.length_b   1.000
_cell.length_c   1.000
_cell.angle_alpha   90.00
_cell.angle_beta   90.00
_cell.angle_gamma   90.00
#
_symmetry.space_group_name_H-M   'P 1'
#
loop_
_entity.id
_entity.type
_entity.pdbx_description
1 polymer ?
#
loop_
_entity_poly.entity_id
_entity_poly.type
_entity_poly.pdbx_seq_one_letter_code
_entity_poly.pdbx_strand_id
1 'polypeptide(L)'
;MNCRIRTLILVVLLIGGVIGDNAEDDDITVETVDESVPDVAYESPVPIDPRKVYLAEHFDDPAQFQKRWIKSQAKKEGIEEDIAKYDGQWEVEAATKDSLPNDSGLVLKTKAKHAAISAHLAKPFVFADKPLILQYEVLLQEGQECGGSYLKLLSEGPESKNLNNFHDKTPYTIMFGPDKCGNDHKLHFIFRHRNPLNGSIEEKHCQKPKERLEEYFSDKLPHLYTLVLNPDNTFEISVDKKVVNSGSLLEDFVPPVNPPAEIDDPNDKKPEDWDEREKIPDPDDRKPADWDEDAPPQIFDESESIPDGWLENEPTHIPDPDAIKPADWDSDMDGEWEPPLIENPACKAAAGCGHWEPPLINNPGYKGKWRPRLITNPNYKGKWRPKKIPNPDYFDDQHPFKMTTVSAVGFELWSMSQDILFDNLLITEDITVANKWAADTFDKKRQKIAKDSKTWWGKMLRGMNYRPKTWAAYAVYCLIPVVLYGYYLYQCVHEEREELIKAAETKKTDELTEAVEEENEAPEGEEEEGDDEEQEKNSEPDSENETAEPEEGEKNQPSGDGTRKRKVRKE
;
A
#
# COMPACT_ATOMS: atom_id res chain seq x y z
N MET A 1 40.06 32.09 -18.68
CA MET A 1 40.25 30.62 -18.77
C MET A 1 39.09 30.10 -19.61
N ASN A 2 39.36 29.76 -20.87
CA ASN A 2 38.34 29.50 -21.86
C ASN A 2 37.33 28.42 -21.44
N CYS A 3 36.05 28.63 -21.77
CA CYS A 3 34.91 27.75 -21.45
C CYS A 3 35.19 26.28 -21.83
N ARG A 4 35.91 26.02 -22.92
CA ARG A 4 36.36 24.69 -23.37
C ARG A 4 37.25 23.96 -22.38
N ILE A 5 38.10 24.66 -21.63
CA ILE A 5 38.99 24.05 -20.64
C ILE A 5 38.20 23.70 -19.37
N ARG A 6 37.21 24.53 -18.98
CA ARG A 6 36.31 24.25 -17.86
C ARG A 6 35.39 23.07 -18.14
N THR A 7 34.94 22.93 -19.40
CA THR A 7 34.13 21.79 -19.86
C THR A 7 34.91 20.47 -19.77
N LEU A 8 36.18 20.47 -20.17
CA LEU A 8 37.02 19.27 -20.13
C LEU A 8 37.28 18.82 -18.67
N ILE A 9 37.50 19.76 -17.75
CA ILE A 9 37.72 19.47 -16.32
C ILE A 9 36.43 18.91 -15.69
N LEU A 10 35.25 19.44 -16.04
CA LEU A 10 33.98 18.98 -15.49
C LEU A 10 33.59 17.58 -15.98
N VAL A 11 33.88 17.26 -17.26
CA VAL A 11 33.69 15.92 -17.81
C VAL A 11 34.62 14.91 -17.17
N VAL A 12 35.89 15.27 -16.92
CA VAL A 12 36.84 14.39 -16.24
C VAL A 12 36.46 14.16 -14.77
N LEU A 13 35.91 15.17 -14.08
CA LEU A 13 35.42 15.02 -12.71
C LEU A 13 34.14 14.19 -12.60
N LEU A 14 33.23 14.28 -13.59
CA LEU A 14 32.02 13.45 -13.65
C LEU A 14 32.32 11.98 -14.01
N ILE A 15 33.31 11.74 -14.85
CA ILE A 15 33.75 10.38 -15.19
C ILE A 15 34.61 9.80 -14.07
N GLY A 16 35.45 10.60 -13.40
CA GLY A 16 36.30 10.18 -12.30
C GLY A 16 35.52 9.83 -11.00
N GLY A 17 34.29 10.35 -10.82
CA GLY A 17 33.44 10.02 -9.68
C GLY A 17 32.71 8.67 -9.78
N VAL A 18 32.73 8.01 -10.94
CA VAL A 18 32.12 6.70 -11.18
C VAL A 18 33.13 5.55 -11.12
N ILE A 19 34.45 5.86 -11.12
CA ILE A 19 35.53 4.85 -11.11
C ILE A 19 36.39 5.05 -9.84
N GLY A 20 35.79 4.79 -8.71
CA GLY A 20 36.48 4.81 -7.44
C GLY A 20 35.85 3.82 -6.48
N ASP A 21 36.13 2.55 -6.61
CA ASP A 21 36.64 1.65 -5.57
C ASP A 21 36.81 0.22 -6.08
N ASN A 22 38.06 -0.31 -5.78
CA ASN A 22 38.46 -1.72 -5.76
C ASN A 22 38.67 -2.42 -7.11
N ALA A 23 39.88 -2.20 -7.63
CA ALA A 23 40.54 -3.18 -8.47
C ALA A 23 41.47 -4.04 -7.57
N GLU A 24 41.04 -5.24 -7.23
CA GLU A 24 41.96 -6.35 -7.04
C GLU A 24 42.04 -7.10 -8.38
N ASP A 25 43.24 -7.12 -8.91
CA ASP A 25 43.64 -7.80 -10.13
C ASP A 25 43.44 -9.32 -9.94
N ASP A 26 42.39 -9.86 -10.54
CA ASP A 26 42.32 -11.26 -10.93
C ASP A 26 42.08 -11.33 -12.43
N ASP A 27 43.12 -11.84 -13.11
CA ASP A 27 43.18 -12.07 -14.55
C ASP A 27 42.09 -13.10 -14.97
N ILE A 28 40.84 -12.63 -15.14
CA ILE A 28 39.77 -13.45 -15.65
C ILE A 28 39.69 -13.25 -17.16
N THR A 29 40.27 -14.18 -17.88
CA THR A 29 39.97 -14.40 -19.30
C THR A 29 38.48 -14.62 -19.45
N VAL A 30 37.78 -13.59 -19.89
CA VAL A 30 36.36 -13.69 -20.29
C VAL A 30 36.34 -14.45 -21.62
N GLU A 31 36.25 -15.76 -21.57
CA GLU A 31 35.69 -16.52 -22.66
C GLU A 31 34.23 -16.14 -22.77
N THR A 32 33.86 -15.35 -23.76
CA THR A 32 32.50 -15.15 -24.18
C THR A 32 32.02 -16.44 -24.83
N VAL A 33 31.67 -17.42 -24.00
CA VAL A 33 30.82 -18.52 -24.45
C VAL A 33 29.44 -17.95 -24.58
N ASP A 34 29.05 -17.63 -25.80
CA ASP A 34 27.68 -17.38 -26.20
C ASP A 34 26.94 -18.73 -26.17
N GLU A 35 26.84 -19.33 -24.97
CA GLU A 35 25.90 -20.40 -24.73
C GLU A 35 24.52 -19.76 -24.75
N SER A 36 23.87 -19.82 -25.91
CA SER A 36 22.41 -19.70 -26.01
C SER A 36 21.82 -20.79 -25.13
N VAL A 37 21.67 -20.50 -23.83
CA VAL A 37 20.98 -21.38 -22.89
C VAL A 37 19.58 -21.62 -23.49
N PRO A 38 19.21 -22.85 -23.83
CA PRO A 38 17.96 -23.13 -24.51
C PRO A 38 16.78 -22.52 -23.73
N ASP A 39 15.83 -21.99 -24.44
CA ASP A 39 14.63 -21.39 -23.84
C ASP A 39 13.91 -22.44 -22.99
N VAL A 40 13.26 -22.05 -21.90
CA VAL A 40 12.56 -23.00 -21.02
C VAL A 40 11.38 -23.54 -21.82
N ALA A 41 11.50 -24.80 -22.27
CA ALA A 41 10.42 -25.46 -22.99
C ALA A 41 9.24 -25.73 -22.04
N TYR A 42 8.07 -25.25 -22.41
CA TYR A 42 6.81 -25.49 -21.72
C TYR A 42 5.85 -26.28 -22.64
N GLU A 43 5.24 -27.29 -22.07
CA GLU A 43 4.12 -28.02 -22.63
C GLU A 43 3.07 -28.16 -21.54
N SER A 44 1.80 -28.05 -21.92
CA SER A 44 0.67 -28.17 -20.98
C SER A 44 0.77 -29.48 -20.19
N PRO A 45 0.72 -29.42 -18.86
CA PRO A 45 1.02 -30.56 -18.01
C PRO A 45 -0.09 -31.63 -18.10
N VAL A 46 0.32 -32.89 -18.00
CA VAL A 46 -0.60 -34.02 -17.89
C VAL A 46 -0.33 -34.71 -16.55
N PRO A 47 -1.37 -34.97 -15.74
CA PRO A 47 -1.17 -35.68 -14.47
C PRO A 47 -0.58 -37.08 -14.69
N ILE A 48 0.47 -37.44 -13.93
CA ILE A 48 1.18 -38.71 -14.02
C ILE A 48 0.28 -39.92 -13.66
N ASP A 49 -0.72 -39.75 -12.79
CA ASP A 49 -1.76 -40.73 -12.47
C ASP A 49 -3.14 -40.08 -12.44
N PRO A 50 -3.85 -40.01 -13.58
CA PRO A 50 -5.17 -39.36 -13.65
C PRO A 50 -6.23 -39.99 -12.73
N ARG A 51 -6.05 -41.25 -12.29
CA ARG A 51 -7.01 -41.95 -11.42
C ARG A 51 -7.04 -41.35 -10.01
N LYS A 52 -5.93 -40.73 -9.58
CA LYS A 52 -5.77 -40.08 -8.27
C LYS A 52 -6.15 -38.60 -8.31
N VAL A 53 -6.56 -38.10 -9.47
CA VAL A 53 -6.89 -36.69 -9.68
C VAL A 53 -8.39 -36.48 -9.66
N TYR A 54 -8.85 -35.44 -9.02
CA TYR A 54 -10.23 -34.99 -8.94
C TYR A 54 -10.47 -33.76 -9.84
N LEU A 55 -9.47 -32.91 -9.97
CA LEU A 55 -9.41 -31.80 -10.93
C LEU A 55 -7.94 -31.52 -11.28
N ALA A 56 -7.67 -31.31 -12.55
CA ALA A 56 -6.43 -30.75 -13.07
C ALA A 56 -6.79 -29.71 -14.12
N GLU A 57 -6.35 -28.49 -13.92
CA GLU A 57 -6.66 -27.36 -14.78
C GLU A 57 -5.44 -26.46 -14.93
N HIS A 58 -5.00 -26.27 -16.18
CA HIS A 58 -3.87 -25.43 -16.55
C HIS A 58 -4.27 -24.25 -17.45
N PHE A 59 -5.55 -24.11 -17.77
CA PHE A 59 -6.17 -23.05 -18.56
C PHE A 59 -5.60 -22.82 -19.98
N ASP A 60 -4.66 -23.61 -20.48
CA ASP A 60 -4.06 -23.44 -21.81
C ASP A 60 -5.01 -23.77 -22.96
N ASP A 61 -6.10 -24.50 -22.69
CA ASP A 61 -7.13 -24.86 -23.68
C ASP A 61 -8.43 -24.07 -23.46
N PRO A 62 -8.64 -22.96 -24.20
CA PRO A 62 -9.86 -22.16 -24.06
C PRO A 62 -11.15 -22.92 -24.33
N ALA A 63 -11.11 -23.97 -25.21
CA ALA A 63 -12.29 -24.76 -25.54
C ALA A 63 -12.66 -25.71 -24.38
N GLN A 64 -11.68 -26.23 -23.67
CA GLN A 64 -11.89 -27.03 -22.46
C GLN A 64 -12.39 -26.16 -21.33
N PHE A 65 -11.79 -24.97 -21.14
CA PHE A 65 -12.23 -23.99 -20.16
C PHE A 65 -13.72 -23.65 -20.31
N GLN A 66 -14.17 -23.26 -21.50
CA GLN A 66 -15.58 -22.93 -21.77
C GLN A 66 -16.56 -24.05 -21.47
N LYS A 67 -16.14 -25.31 -21.59
CA LYS A 67 -16.98 -26.50 -21.31
C LYS A 67 -17.02 -26.83 -19.82
N ARG A 68 -15.95 -26.57 -19.09
CA ARG A 68 -15.78 -26.99 -17.70
C ARG A 68 -16.19 -25.91 -16.70
N TRP A 69 -15.81 -24.66 -16.97
CA TRP A 69 -15.99 -23.56 -16.04
C TRP A 69 -17.27 -22.78 -16.32
N ILE A 70 -18.04 -22.56 -15.26
CA ILE A 70 -19.35 -21.93 -15.30
C ILE A 70 -19.27 -20.62 -14.57
N LYS A 71 -19.48 -19.51 -15.29
CA LYS A 71 -19.59 -18.16 -14.70
C LYS A 71 -20.93 -18.05 -13.98
N SER A 72 -20.93 -17.58 -12.76
CA SER A 72 -22.15 -17.39 -11.97
C SER A 72 -23.06 -16.33 -12.57
N GLN A 73 -24.36 -16.58 -12.49
CA GLN A 73 -25.44 -15.65 -12.82
C GLN A 73 -26.23 -15.25 -11.56
N ALA A 74 -25.73 -15.61 -10.39
CA ALA A 74 -26.35 -15.30 -9.11
C ALA A 74 -26.38 -13.81 -8.82
N LYS A 75 -27.25 -13.45 -7.89
CA LYS A 75 -27.27 -12.11 -7.27
C LYS A 75 -27.12 -12.28 -5.77
N LYS A 76 -26.35 -11.39 -5.16
CA LYS A 76 -26.17 -11.35 -3.71
C LYS A 76 -27.42 -10.80 -3.05
N GLU A 77 -27.94 -11.47 -2.03
CA GLU A 77 -29.15 -11.05 -1.34
C GLU A 77 -28.89 -9.92 -0.35
N GLY A 78 -29.83 -8.99 -0.24
CA GLY A 78 -29.78 -7.92 0.77
C GLY A 78 -28.90 -6.74 0.40
N ILE A 79 -28.48 -6.63 -0.85
CA ILE A 79 -27.65 -5.55 -1.41
C ILE A 79 -28.40 -4.90 -2.58
N GLU A 80 -28.11 -3.64 -2.89
CA GLU A 80 -28.67 -2.94 -4.05
C GLU A 80 -28.43 -3.71 -5.34
N GLU A 81 -29.45 -3.75 -6.21
CA GLU A 81 -29.49 -4.65 -7.37
C GLU A 81 -28.31 -4.44 -8.34
N ASP A 82 -27.80 -3.22 -8.45
CA ASP A 82 -26.67 -2.90 -9.34
C ASP A 82 -25.33 -3.41 -8.83
N ILE A 83 -25.17 -3.58 -7.51
CA ILE A 83 -23.95 -4.07 -6.87
C ILE A 83 -24.04 -5.58 -6.57
N ALA A 84 -25.26 -6.12 -6.50
CA ALA A 84 -25.53 -7.49 -6.09
C ALA A 84 -25.08 -8.56 -7.12
N LYS A 85 -24.86 -8.16 -8.37
CA LYS A 85 -24.54 -9.09 -9.46
C LYS A 85 -23.10 -9.58 -9.38
N TYR A 86 -22.90 -10.86 -9.71
CA TYR A 86 -21.56 -11.43 -9.94
C TYR A 86 -21.13 -11.15 -11.39
N ASP A 87 -20.98 -9.86 -11.72
CA ASP A 87 -20.70 -9.37 -13.07
C ASP A 87 -19.21 -9.09 -13.31
N GLY A 88 -18.37 -9.50 -12.38
CA GLY A 88 -16.91 -9.51 -12.56
C GLY A 88 -16.50 -10.35 -13.75
N GLN A 89 -15.55 -9.85 -14.54
CA GLN A 89 -15.15 -10.47 -15.80
C GLN A 89 -13.98 -11.43 -15.59
N TRP A 90 -14.12 -12.61 -16.16
CA TRP A 90 -13.11 -13.64 -16.18
C TRP A 90 -12.66 -13.88 -17.61
N GLU A 91 -11.34 -13.89 -17.84
CA GLU A 91 -10.70 -14.15 -19.12
C GLU A 91 -9.60 -15.19 -18.96
N VAL A 92 -9.30 -15.91 -20.03
CA VAL A 92 -8.16 -16.82 -20.09
C VAL A 92 -7.12 -16.18 -20.99
N GLU A 93 -5.99 -15.80 -20.41
CA GLU A 93 -4.91 -15.11 -21.11
C GLU A 93 -3.55 -15.43 -20.50
N ALA A 94 -2.49 -15.19 -21.26
CA ALA A 94 -1.13 -15.29 -20.74
C ALA A 94 -0.83 -14.20 -19.73
N ALA A 95 0.07 -14.48 -18.79
CA ALA A 95 0.55 -13.45 -17.86
C ALA A 95 1.18 -12.29 -18.65
N THR A 96 0.96 -11.04 -18.17
CA THR A 96 1.47 -9.83 -18.84
C THR A 96 2.98 -9.74 -18.85
N LYS A 97 3.64 -10.43 -17.92
CA LYS A 97 5.10 -10.45 -17.75
C LYS A 97 5.56 -11.86 -17.43
N ASP A 98 6.77 -12.17 -17.86
CA ASP A 98 7.45 -13.42 -17.51
C ASP A 98 6.67 -14.71 -17.92
N SER A 99 5.72 -14.61 -18.89
CA SER A 99 4.93 -15.76 -19.36
C SER A 99 5.79 -16.78 -20.11
N LEU A 100 5.47 -18.05 -19.94
CA LEU A 100 5.98 -19.11 -20.81
C LEU A 100 5.22 -19.11 -22.15
N PRO A 101 5.81 -19.54 -23.26
CA PRO A 101 5.09 -19.70 -24.53
C PRO A 101 3.92 -20.68 -24.37
N ASN A 102 2.73 -20.30 -24.83
CA ASN A 102 1.48 -21.08 -24.75
C ASN A 102 0.96 -21.38 -23.34
N ASP A 103 1.45 -20.71 -22.32
CA ASP A 103 0.99 -20.80 -20.95
C ASP A 103 -0.04 -19.69 -20.69
N SER A 104 -1.21 -20.07 -20.22
CA SER A 104 -2.33 -19.17 -19.95
C SER A 104 -2.92 -19.46 -18.58
N GLY A 105 -3.52 -18.45 -17.97
CA GLY A 105 -4.21 -18.60 -16.70
C GLY A 105 -5.59 -17.94 -16.72
N LEU A 106 -6.38 -18.23 -15.71
CA LEU A 106 -7.68 -17.60 -15.47
C LEU A 106 -7.47 -16.25 -14.79
N VAL A 107 -7.85 -15.16 -15.43
CA VAL A 107 -7.63 -13.81 -14.93
C VAL A 107 -8.94 -13.14 -14.54
N LEU A 108 -8.98 -12.61 -13.31
CA LEU A 108 -10.01 -11.69 -12.86
C LEU A 108 -9.67 -10.27 -13.32
N LYS A 109 -10.40 -9.78 -14.34
CA LYS A 109 -10.11 -8.49 -15.01
C LYS A 109 -10.67 -7.27 -14.31
N THR A 110 -11.72 -7.42 -13.51
CA THR A 110 -12.47 -6.30 -12.94
C THR A 110 -12.16 -6.11 -11.46
N LYS A 111 -12.06 -4.86 -11.06
CA LYS A 111 -11.98 -4.44 -9.66
C LYS A 111 -13.32 -3.93 -9.14
N ALA A 112 -13.51 -3.97 -7.82
CA ALA A 112 -14.68 -3.47 -7.09
C ALA A 112 -16.01 -4.11 -7.53
N LYS A 113 -15.95 -5.33 -8.08
CA LYS A 113 -17.10 -6.13 -8.46
C LYS A 113 -17.04 -7.53 -7.87
N HIS A 114 -18.21 -8.08 -7.54
CA HIS A 114 -18.29 -9.48 -7.21
C HIS A 114 -18.07 -10.34 -8.45
N ALA A 115 -17.24 -11.36 -8.33
CA ALA A 115 -16.92 -12.27 -9.42
C ALA A 115 -16.99 -13.71 -8.91
N ALA A 116 -17.73 -14.57 -9.60
CA ALA A 116 -17.82 -15.96 -9.25
C ALA A 116 -17.77 -16.86 -10.48
N ILE A 117 -16.93 -17.89 -10.41
CA ILE A 117 -16.77 -18.92 -11.44
C ILE A 117 -16.47 -20.25 -10.78
N SER A 118 -16.99 -21.35 -11.31
CA SER A 118 -16.85 -22.66 -10.68
C SER A 118 -16.84 -23.80 -11.69
N ALA A 119 -16.32 -24.95 -11.25
CA ALA A 119 -16.26 -26.16 -12.05
C ALA A 119 -16.56 -27.42 -11.21
N HIS A 120 -17.22 -28.42 -11.82
CA HIS A 120 -17.40 -29.73 -11.19
C HIS A 120 -16.08 -30.50 -11.15
N LEU A 121 -15.88 -31.24 -10.07
CA LEU A 121 -14.83 -32.26 -10.03
C LEU A 121 -15.16 -33.43 -10.97
N ALA A 122 -14.14 -34.11 -11.50
CA ALA A 122 -14.31 -35.30 -12.32
C ALA A 122 -15.02 -36.43 -11.56
N LYS A 123 -14.82 -36.48 -10.26
CA LYS A 123 -15.49 -37.34 -9.28
C LYS A 123 -15.54 -36.65 -7.93
N PRO A 124 -16.56 -36.88 -7.09
CA PRO A 124 -16.58 -36.31 -5.74
C PRO A 124 -15.39 -36.77 -4.89
N PHE A 125 -14.84 -35.86 -4.06
CA PHE A 125 -13.84 -36.20 -3.06
C PHE A 125 -14.52 -36.53 -1.74
N VAL A 126 -14.35 -37.73 -1.26
CA VAL A 126 -14.87 -38.24 0.01
C VAL A 126 -13.74 -38.27 1.03
N PHE A 127 -13.92 -37.58 2.16
CA PHE A 127 -12.96 -37.55 3.28
C PHE A 127 -13.03 -38.86 4.08
N ALA A 128 -12.26 -39.88 3.66
CA ALA A 128 -12.17 -41.18 4.29
C ALA A 128 -10.72 -41.47 4.72
N ASP A 129 -10.00 -42.27 3.94
CA ASP A 129 -8.66 -42.75 4.32
C ASP A 129 -7.52 -42.17 3.47
N LYS A 130 -7.84 -41.17 2.63
CA LYS A 130 -6.89 -40.58 1.69
C LYS A 130 -6.70 -39.12 1.97
N PRO A 131 -5.48 -38.61 1.83
CA PRO A 131 -5.24 -37.18 2.02
C PRO A 131 -5.92 -36.36 0.91
N LEU A 132 -6.28 -35.13 1.21
CA LEU A 132 -6.63 -34.11 0.24
C LEU A 132 -5.41 -33.23 -0.02
N ILE A 133 -4.98 -33.15 -1.27
CA ILE A 133 -3.97 -32.19 -1.71
C ILE A 133 -4.66 -31.20 -2.66
N LEU A 134 -4.65 -29.93 -2.28
CA LEU A 134 -5.15 -28.81 -3.06
C LEU A 134 -3.98 -27.90 -3.36
N GLN A 135 -3.71 -27.68 -4.64
CA GLN A 135 -2.59 -26.86 -5.11
C GLN A 135 -3.04 -25.94 -6.23
N TYR A 136 -2.64 -24.69 -6.21
CA TYR A 136 -2.86 -23.75 -7.30
C TYR A 136 -1.88 -22.58 -7.23
N GLU A 137 -1.72 -21.91 -8.35
CA GLU A 137 -0.85 -20.76 -8.53
C GLU A 137 -1.66 -19.47 -8.54
N VAL A 138 -1.12 -18.42 -7.90
CA VAL A 138 -1.67 -17.06 -7.93
C VAL A 138 -0.58 -16.08 -8.34
N LEU A 139 -0.89 -15.22 -9.30
CA LEU A 139 -0.04 -14.09 -9.68
C LEU A 139 -0.84 -12.80 -9.57
N LEU A 140 -0.42 -11.95 -8.65
CA LEU A 140 -0.97 -10.61 -8.43
C LEU A 140 -0.26 -9.61 -9.34
N GLN A 141 -0.67 -9.53 -10.63
CA GLN A 141 0.06 -8.80 -11.67
C GLN A 141 0.22 -7.30 -11.36
N GLU A 142 -0.80 -6.70 -10.73
CA GLU A 142 -0.77 -5.30 -10.27
C GLU A 142 -0.55 -5.16 -8.75
N GLY A 143 -0.33 -6.28 -8.03
CA GLY A 143 -0.36 -6.35 -6.58
C GLY A 143 -1.78 -6.43 -6.05
N GLN A 144 -1.94 -6.46 -4.72
CA GLN A 144 -3.26 -6.53 -4.08
C GLN A 144 -3.38 -5.46 -2.99
N GLU A 145 -4.42 -4.62 -3.10
CA GLU A 145 -4.74 -3.60 -2.09
C GLU A 145 -5.70 -4.15 -1.04
N CYS A 146 -6.87 -4.63 -1.47
CA CYS A 146 -7.87 -5.28 -0.62
C CYS A 146 -8.69 -6.25 -1.45
N GLY A 147 -8.73 -7.51 -1.03
CA GLY A 147 -9.50 -8.58 -1.69
C GLY A 147 -8.91 -9.95 -1.50
N GLY A 148 -9.70 -10.96 -1.84
CA GLY A 148 -9.31 -12.35 -1.78
C GLY A 148 -8.77 -12.89 -3.11
N SER A 149 -7.87 -13.87 -2.99
CA SER A 149 -7.42 -14.72 -4.10
C SER A 149 -7.50 -16.19 -3.69
N TYR A 150 -8.49 -16.50 -2.87
CA TYR A 150 -8.79 -17.83 -2.35
C TYR A 150 -9.81 -18.56 -3.22
N LEU A 151 -9.87 -19.88 -3.06
CA LEU A 151 -10.90 -20.72 -3.64
C LEU A 151 -11.72 -21.45 -2.58
N LYS A 152 -12.88 -21.94 -2.99
CA LYS A 152 -13.82 -22.72 -2.17
C LYS A 152 -14.00 -24.12 -2.77
N LEU A 153 -13.83 -25.15 -1.95
CA LEU A 153 -14.24 -26.51 -2.28
C LEU A 153 -15.71 -26.69 -1.89
N LEU A 154 -16.59 -26.78 -2.87
CA LEU A 154 -18.04 -26.77 -2.66
C LEU A 154 -18.55 -28.12 -2.16
N SER A 155 -19.34 -28.07 -1.09
CA SER A 155 -19.97 -29.25 -0.51
C SER A 155 -20.93 -29.91 -1.49
N GLU A 156 -20.95 -31.24 -1.53
CA GLU A 156 -21.94 -31.97 -2.29
C GLU A 156 -23.35 -31.67 -1.75
N GLY A 157 -24.24 -31.23 -2.64
CA GLY A 157 -25.62 -30.85 -2.29
C GLY A 157 -26.41 -30.34 -3.49
N PRO A 158 -27.63 -29.86 -3.26
CA PRO A 158 -28.48 -29.31 -4.32
C PRO A 158 -27.85 -28.06 -4.97
N GLU A 159 -27.20 -27.21 -4.18
CA GLU A 159 -26.60 -25.95 -4.63
C GLU A 159 -25.38 -26.20 -5.52
N SER A 160 -24.55 -27.20 -5.20
CA SER A 160 -23.37 -27.54 -6.01
C SER A 160 -23.71 -28.27 -7.31
N LYS A 161 -24.98 -28.68 -7.52
CA LYS A 161 -25.45 -29.25 -8.80
C LYS A 161 -25.72 -28.16 -9.83
N ASN A 162 -26.11 -26.96 -9.41
CA ASN A 162 -26.40 -25.83 -10.30
C ASN A 162 -25.41 -24.71 -10.10
N LEU A 163 -24.23 -24.83 -10.68
CA LEU A 163 -23.14 -23.88 -10.56
C LEU A 163 -23.43 -22.51 -11.19
N ASN A 164 -24.48 -22.37 -12.03
CA ASN A 164 -24.92 -21.06 -12.50
C ASN A 164 -25.39 -20.14 -11.36
N ASN A 165 -25.76 -20.73 -10.23
CA ASN A 165 -26.23 -19.99 -9.05
C ASN A 165 -25.18 -19.99 -7.92
N PHE A 166 -23.91 -20.12 -8.24
CA PHE A 166 -22.82 -20.08 -7.26
C PHE A 166 -22.65 -18.67 -6.69
N HIS A 167 -22.70 -18.52 -5.35
CA HIS A 167 -22.62 -17.25 -4.64
C HIS A 167 -22.00 -17.42 -3.24
N ASP A 168 -21.89 -16.35 -2.48
CA ASP A 168 -21.25 -16.29 -1.16
C ASP A 168 -21.83 -17.27 -0.13
N LYS A 169 -23.15 -17.54 -0.18
CA LYS A 169 -23.84 -18.47 0.73
C LYS A 169 -23.83 -19.92 0.26
N THR A 170 -23.34 -20.20 -0.96
CA THR A 170 -23.24 -21.58 -1.44
C THR A 170 -22.42 -22.43 -0.47
N PRO A 171 -22.94 -23.56 0.00
CA PRO A 171 -22.23 -24.40 0.96
C PRO A 171 -20.88 -24.86 0.44
N TYR A 172 -19.84 -24.66 1.22
CA TYR A 172 -18.51 -25.13 0.96
C TYR A 172 -17.99 -25.98 2.13
N THR A 173 -17.03 -26.83 1.86
CA THR A 173 -16.37 -27.67 2.87
C THR A 173 -15.08 -27.04 3.34
N ILE A 174 -14.28 -26.51 2.39
CA ILE A 174 -13.00 -25.87 2.65
C ILE A 174 -12.90 -24.57 1.83
N MET A 175 -12.38 -23.52 2.45
CA MET A 175 -11.89 -22.30 1.81
C MET A 175 -10.39 -22.21 2.04
N PHE A 176 -9.63 -21.99 0.97
CA PHE A 176 -8.18 -21.97 1.04
C PHE A 176 -7.59 -20.92 0.11
N GLY A 177 -6.60 -20.17 0.60
CA GLY A 177 -5.78 -19.28 -0.19
C GLY A 177 -5.54 -17.90 0.40
N PRO A 178 -4.79 -17.06 -0.33
CA PRO A 178 -4.38 -15.73 0.13
C PRO A 178 -5.52 -14.73 0.11
N ASP A 179 -5.48 -13.81 1.09
CA ASP A 179 -6.37 -12.66 1.22
C ASP A 179 -5.61 -11.51 1.86
N LYS A 180 -5.86 -10.30 1.39
CA LYS A 180 -5.21 -9.10 1.92
C LYS A 180 -6.18 -7.94 1.94
N CYS A 181 -6.14 -7.15 3.01
CA CYS A 181 -6.78 -5.85 3.03
C CYS A 181 -5.92 -4.86 3.83
N GLY A 182 -5.37 -3.87 3.14
CA GLY A 182 -4.40 -2.96 3.72
C GLY A 182 -3.14 -3.69 4.20
N ASN A 183 -2.87 -3.59 5.51
CA ASN A 183 -1.73 -4.27 6.15
C ASN A 183 -2.07 -5.65 6.74
N ASP A 184 -3.32 -6.09 6.66
CA ASP A 184 -3.73 -7.41 7.15
C ASP A 184 -3.57 -8.44 6.02
N HIS A 185 -2.56 -9.28 6.15
CA HIS A 185 -2.25 -10.37 5.23
C HIS A 185 -2.70 -11.68 5.84
N LYS A 186 -3.50 -12.44 5.10
CA LYS A 186 -4.07 -13.71 5.53
C LYS A 186 -3.77 -14.80 4.51
N LEU A 187 -3.60 -15.98 5.01
CA LEU A 187 -3.66 -17.21 4.24
C LEU A 187 -4.77 -18.06 4.86
N HIS A 188 -5.94 -18.01 4.24
CA HIS A 188 -7.11 -18.71 4.71
C HIS A 188 -6.93 -20.21 4.59
N PHE A 189 -7.16 -20.92 5.65
CA PHE A 189 -7.59 -22.30 5.68
C PHE A 189 -8.77 -22.37 6.65
N ILE A 190 -9.96 -22.42 6.08
CA ILE A 190 -11.21 -22.46 6.83
C ILE A 190 -11.93 -23.74 6.43
N PHE A 191 -12.38 -24.52 7.39
CA PHE A 191 -13.23 -25.65 7.10
C PHE A 191 -14.54 -25.57 7.91
N ARG A 192 -15.60 -26.18 7.35
CA ARG A 192 -16.91 -26.17 7.97
C ARG A 192 -17.11 -27.48 8.72
N HIS A 193 -17.05 -27.39 10.05
CA HIS A 193 -17.26 -28.52 10.94
C HIS A 193 -18.76 -28.72 11.19
N ARG A 194 -19.19 -29.98 11.15
CA ARG A 194 -20.56 -30.36 11.45
C ARG A 194 -20.61 -30.88 12.88
N ASN A 195 -21.34 -30.18 13.77
CA ASN A 195 -21.54 -30.57 15.15
C ASN A 195 -22.23 -31.96 15.22
N PRO A 196 -21.62 -32.95 15.88
CA PRO A 196 -22.17 -34.31 15.95
C PRO A 196 -23.45 -34.42 16.75
N LEU A 197 -23.73 -33.47 17.69
CA LEU A 197 -24.93 -33.51 18.52
C LEU A 197 -26.19 -33.00 17.81
N ASN A 198 -26.09 -31.88 17.14
CA ASN A 198 -27.25 -31.18 16.58
C ASN A 198 -27.17 -31.00 15.05
N GLY A 199 -26.06 -31.36 14.43
CA GLY A 199 -25.83 -31.25 12.98
C GLY A 199 -25.61 -29.81 12.46
N SER A 200 -25.52 -28.81 13.35
CA SER A 200 -25.19 -27.44 12.95
C SER A 200 -23.79 -27.37 12.33
N ILE A 201 -23.63 -26.42 11.43
CA ILE A 201 -22.35 -26.23 10.74
C ILE A 201 -21.72 -24.94 11.23
N GLU A 202 -20.46 -25.02 11.63
CA GLU A 202 -19.67 -23.89 12.10
C GLU A 202 -18.33 -23.82 11.36
N GLU A 203 -17.89 -22.61 11.03
CA GLU A 203 -16.60 -22.39 10.39
C GLU A 203 -15.48 -22.41 11.42
N LYS A 204 -14.44 -23.16 11.12
CA LYS A 204 -13.22 -23.26 11.91
C LYS A 204 -12.08 -22.64 11.13
N HIS A 205 -11.48 -21.59 11.67
CA HIS A 205 -10.44 -20.81 11.02
C HIS A 205 -9.07 -21.22 11.55
N CYS A 206 -8.17 -21.60 10.66
CA CYS A 206 -6.79 -21.91 11.01
C CYS A 206 -6.10 -20.66 11.60
N GLN A 207 -5.30 -20.88 12.64
CA GLN A 207 -4.48 -19.82 13.22
C GLN A 207 -3.49 -19.27 12.18
N LYS A 208 -3.19 -17.97 12.29
CA LYS A 208 -2.27 -17.30 11.36
C LYS A 208 -0.90 -17.96 11.37
N PRO A 209 -0.25 -18.10 10.20
CA PRO A 209 1.14 -18.54 10.14
C PRO A 209 2.06 -17.65 10.96
N LYS A 210 3.11 -18.22 11.51
CA LYS A 210 4.16 -17.47 12.24
C LYS A 210 5.09 -16.73 11.27
N GLU A 211 5.17 -17.19 10.03
CA GLU A 211 5.97 -16.57 8.98
C GLU A 211 5.27 -15.34 8.42
N ARG A 212 6.08 -14.38 7.95
CA ARG A 212 5.58 -13.18 7.30
C ARG A 212 5.14 -13.51 5.88
N LEU A 213 3.98 -13.00 5.51
CA LEU A 213 3.37 -13.25 4.20
C LEU A 213 3.42 -12.03 3.27
N GLU A 214 3.88 -10.86 3.75
CA GLU A 214 3.79 -9.59 3.02
C GLU A 214 4.45 -9.63 1.65
N GLU A 215 5.56 -10.37 1.52
CA GLU A 215 6.32 -10.47 0.29
C GLU A 215 5.49 -11.10 -0.84
N TYR A 216 4.75 -12.16 -0.55
CA TYR A 216 3.90 -12.86 -1.51
C TYR A 216 2.75 -12.04 -2.09
N PHE A 217 2.42 -10.89 -1.47
CA PHE A 217 1.38 -9.97 -1.95
C PHE A 217 1.92 -8.76 -2.70
N SER A 218 3.22 -8.55 -2.72
CA SER A 218 3.83 -7.31 -3.21
C SER A 218 4.88 -7.50 -4.30
N ASP A 219 5.45 -8.70 -4.42
CA ASP A 219 6.57 -8.98 -5.32
C ASP A 219 6.16 -9.17 -6.79
N LYS A 220 4.85 -9.27 -7.09
CA LYS A 220 4.29 -9.48 -8.43
C LYS A 220 4.85 -10.72 -9.14
N LEU A 221 5.23 -11.73 -8.37
CA LEU A 221 5.67 -13.02 -8.86
C LEU A 221 4.56 -14.06 -8.73
N PRO A 222 4.60 -15.13 -9.56
CA PRO A 222 3.73 -16.27 -9.35
C PRO A 222 4.09 -17.02 -8.07
N HIS A 223 3.09 -17.32 -7.24
CA HIS A 223 3.23 -18.10 -6.01
C HIS A 223 2.35 -19.32 -6.04
N LEU A 224 2.94 -20.46 -5.66
CA LEU A 224 2.27 -21.75 -5.59
C LEU A 224 1.78 -22.00 -4.16
N TYR A 225 0.47 -22.03 -3.97
CA TYR A 225 -0.18 -22.34 -2.70
C TYR A 225 -0.58 -23.81 -2.66
N THR A 226 -0.16 -24.51 -1.62
CA THR A 226 -0.47 -25.94 -1.45
C THR A 226 -1.00 -26.20 -0.06
N LEU A 227 -2.15 -26.87 0.02
CA LEU A 227 -2.72 -27.43 1.25
C LEU A 227 -2.66 -28.95 1.15
N VAL A 228 -2.05 -29.57 2.14
CA VAL A 228 -2.09 -31.02 2.36
C VAL A 228 -2.87 -31.26 3.63
N LEU A 229 -3.94 -32.06 3.55
CA LEU A 229 -4.79 -32.41 4.68
C LEU A 229 -4.87 -33.92 4.80
N ASN A 230 -4.43 -34.46 5.92
CA ASN A 230 -4.27 -35.89 6.15
C ASN A 230 -5.43 -36.49 6.96
N PRO A 231 -5.72 -37.80 6.77
CA PRO A 231 -6.77 -38.51 7.53
C PRO A 231 -6.55 -38.56 9.05
N ASP A 232 -5.35 -38.33 9.53
CA ASP A 232 -4.99 -38.26 10.94
C ASP A 232 -5.25 -36.88 11.57
N ASN A 233 -5.98 -36.01 10.89
CA ASN A 233 -6.28 -34.63 11.24
C ASN A 233 -5.10 -33.66 11.14
N THR A 234 -3.94 -34.06 10.66
CA THR A 234 -2.82 -33.14 10.45
C THR A 234 -2.97 -32.39 9.14
N PHE A 235 -2.46 -31.16 9.10
CA PHE A 235 -2.40 -30.36 7.90
C PHE A 235 -1.03 -29.71 7.71
N GLU A 236 -0.70 -29.42 6.46
CA GLU A 236 0.45 -28.65 6.05
C GLU A 236 0.07 -27.66 4.97
N ILE A 237 0.47 -26.41 5.15
CA ILE A 237 0.32 -25.35 4.15
C ILE A 237 1.69 -24.89 3.72
N SER A 238 1.93 -24.91 2.42
CA SER A 238 3.16 -24.39 1.85
C SER A 238 2.91 -23.33 0.79
N VAL A 239 3.83 -22.37 0.70
CA VAL A 239 3.91 -21.39 -0.38
C VAL A 239 5.25 -21.58 -1.06
N ASP A 240 5.25 -21.68 -2.38
CA ASP A 240 6.45 -21.95 -3.19
C ASP A 240 7.23 -23.19 -2.70
N LYS A 241 6.51 -24.24 -2.27
CA LYS A 241 7.05 -25.48 -1.70
C LYS A 241 7.74 -25.32 -0.33
N LYS A 242 7.68 -24.14 0.26
CA LYS A 242 8.16 -23.88 1.61
C LYS A 242 6.98 -23.97 2.58
N VAL A 243 7.09 -24.79 3.62
CA VAL A 243 6.05 -24.91 4.65
C VAL A 243 5.98 -23.59 5.43
N VAL A 244 4.81 -22.96 5.43
CA VAL A 244 4.54 -21.71 6.15
C VAL A 244 3.65 -21.92 7.37
N ASN A 245 2.84 -22.99 7.37
CA ASN A 245 1.99 -23.38 8.50
C ASN A 245 1.76 -24.88 8.50
N SER A 246 1.68 -25.47 9.69
CA SER A 246 1.34 -26.89 9.86
C SER A 246 0.76 -27.08 11.25
N GLY A 247 -0.08 -28.08 11.43
CA GLY A 247 -0.73 -28.35 12.72
C GLY A 247 -1.80 -29.43 12.64
N SER A 248 -2.75 -29.34 13.57
CA SER A 248 -3.87 -30.27 13.70
C SER A 248 -5.21 -29.56 13.63
N LEU A 249 -6.19 -30.17 12.98
CA LEU A 249 -7.58 -29.70 12.96
C LEU A 249 -8.17 -29.58 14.38
N LEU A 250 -7.64 -30.33 15.33
CA LEU A 250 -8.14 -30.36 16.72
C LEU A 250 -7.61 -29.20 17.57
N GLU A 251 -6.39 -28.71 17.27
CA GLU A 251 -5.66 -27.80 18.16
C GLU A 251 -5.46 -26.38 17.60
N ASP A 252 -5.31 -26.25 16.27
CA ASP A 252 -4.83 -25.04 15.64
C ASP A 252 -5.93 -24.22 14.94
N PHE A 253 -7.18 -24.36 15.41
CA PHE A 253 -8.34 -23.68 14.84
C PHE A 253 -9.12 -22.86 15.88
N VAL A 254 -9.73 -21.77 15.41
CA VAL A 254 -10.58 -20.88 16.20
C VAL A 254 -11.91 -20.66 15.47
N PRO A 255 -13.05 -20.90 16.14
CA PRO A 255 -13.19 -21.57 17.42
C PRO A 255 -12.69 -23.02 17.36
N PRO A 256 -12.32 -23.65 18.49
CA PRO A 256 -11.86 -25.04 18.51
C PRO A 256 -12.94 -26.00 18.00
N VAL A 257 -12.52 -27.13 17.43
CA VAL A 257 -13.45 -28.17 16.97
C VAL A 257 -14.30 -28.67 18.11
N ASN A 258 -13.64 -29.09 19.20
CA ASN A 258 -14.29 -29.54 20.38
C ASN A 258 -14.48 -28.37 21.37
N PRO A 259 -15.70 -28.07 21.81
CA PRO A 259 -15.92 -27.03 22.79
C PRO A 259 -15.30 -27.41 24.13
N PRO A 260 -14.99 -26.45 25.04
CA PRO A 260 -14.43 -26.75 26.34
C PRO A 260 -15.41 -27.58 27.17
N ALA A 261 -14.88 -28.55 27.91
CA ALA A 261 -15.69 -29.42 28.77
C ALA A 261 -16.38 -28.67 29.90
N GLU A 262 -15.79 -27.57 30.33
CA GLU A 262 -16.33 -26.69 31.39
C GLU A 262 -16.42 -25.26 30.87
N ILE A 263 -17.50 -24.57 31.19
CA ILE A 263 -17.73 -23.15 30.90
C ILE A 263 -17.95 -22.37 32.18
N ASP A 264 -17.81 -21.07 32.12
CA ASP A 264 -18.18 -20.18 33.21
C ASP A 264 -19.69 -20.20 33.41
N ASP A 265 -20.16 -20.35 34.67
CA ASP A 265 -21.58 -20.34 34.99
C ASP A 265 -22.18 -18.95 34.63
N PRO A 266 -23.08 -18.85 33.67
CA PRO A 266 -23.68 -17.57 33.25
C PRO A 266 -24.57 -16.95 34.35
N ASN A 267 -24.95 -17.75 35.37
CA ASN A 267 -25.77 -17.31 36.49
C ASN A 267 -24.94 -16.86 37.68
N ASP A 268 -23.67 -17.22 37.74
CA ASP A 268 -22.78 -16.81 38.82
C ASP A 268 -22.31 -15.36 38.57
N LYS A 269 -22.78 -14.48 39.43
CA LYS A 269 -22.48 -13.05 39.31
C LYS A 269 -21.50 -12.64 40.39
N LYS A 270 -20.63 -11.70 40.05
CA LYS A 270 -19.72 -11.09 40.98
C LYS A 270 -20.50 -10.50 42.17
N PRO A 271 -20.21 -10.93 43.43
CA PRO A 271 -20.79 -10.31 44.62
C PRO A 271 -20.46 -8.80 44.67
N GLU A 272 -21.40 -7.99 45.13
CA GLU A 272 -21.19 -6.53 45.22
C GLU A 272 -20.06 -6.15 46.16
N ASP A 273 -19.83 -6.98 47.19
CA ASP A 273 -18.77 -6.82 48.19
C ASP A 273 -17.40 -7.40 47.75
N TRP A 274 -17.27 -7.86 46.50
CA TRP A 274 -16.01 -8.39 45.97
C TRP A 274 -15.09 -7.29 45.52
N ASP A 275 -14.07 -6.98 46.34
CA ASP A 275 -13.11 -5.91 46.00
C ASP A 275 -11.87 -6.48 45.29
N GLU A 276 -11.68 -6.07 44.04
CA GLU A 276 -10.55 -6.45 43.17
C GLU A 276 -9.39 -5.45 43.22
N ARG A 277 -9.53 -4.38 43.98
CA ARG A 277 -8.49 -3.38 44.11
C ARG A 277 -7.43 -3.89 45.09
N GLU A 278 -6.26 -4.22 44.60
CA GLU A 278 -5.12 -4.64 45.42
C GLU A 278 -4.62 -3.53 46.33
N LYS A 279 -4.72 -2.29 45.86
CA LYS A 279 -4.32 -1.09 46.60
C LYS A 279 -5.47 -0.11 46.68
N ILE A 280 -5.65 0.48 47.83
CA ILE A 280 -6.62 1.55 48.06
C ILE A 280 -5.92 2.77 48.65
N PRO A 281 -6.47 3.99 48.45
CA PRO A 281 -6.00 5.15 49.19
C PRO A 281 -6.08 4.92 50.70
N ASP A 282 -5.04 5.29 51.42
CA ASP A 282 -5.00 5.22 52.89
C ASP A 282 -6.06 6.16 53.46
N PRO A 283 -7.08 5.64 54.18
CA PRO A 283 -8.17 6.45 54.74
C PRO A 283 -7.70 7.40 55.84
N ASP A 284 -6.55 7.09 56.48
CA ASP A 284 -5.97 7.87 57.55
C ASP A 284 -4.99 8.94 57.03
N ASP A 285 -4.58 8.85 55.79
CA ASP A 285 -3.67 9.82 55.19
C ASP A 285 -4.40 11.10 54.84
N ARG A 286 -3.97 12.20 55.39
CA ARG A 286 -4.58 13.51 55.20
C ARG A 286 -3.61 14.45 54.49
N LYS A 287 -4.17 15.31 53.68
CA LYS A 287 -3.43 16.36 53.00
C LYS A 287 -2.70 17.24 54.05
N PRO A 288 -1.37 17.34 54.02
CA PRO A 288 -0.62 18.26 54.85
C PRO A 288 -1.11 19.70 54.70
N ALA A 289 -1.13 20.49 55.78
CA ALA A 289 -1.63 21.84 55.75
C ALA A 289 -0.78 22.78 54.89
N ASP A 290 0.48 22.43 54.68
CA ASP A 290 1.45 23.13 53.88
C ASP A 290 1.48 22.68 52.40
N TRP A 291 0.54 21.80 51.97
CA TRP A 291 0.46 21.33 50.59
C TRP A 291 -0.41 22.26 49.79
N ASP A 292 0.25 23.13 49.02
CA ASP A 292 -0.42 24.05 48.08
C ASP A 292 -0.61 23.37 46.73
N GLU A 293 -1.85 23.13 46.35
CA GLU A 293 -2.23 22.50 45.06
C GLU A 293 -2.34 23.56 43.94
N ASP A 294 -2.51 24.81 44.32
CA ASP A 294 -2.73 25.93 43.40
C ASP A 294 -1.43 26.66 43.08
N ALA A 295 -0.32 26.24 43.71
CA ALA A 295 1.00 26.82 43.41
C ALA A 295 1.31 26.66 41.92
N PRO A 296 1.78 27.71 41.25
CA PRO A 296 2.14 27.61 39.84
C PRO A 296 3.37 26.71 39.66
N PRO A 297 3.44 25.91 38.57
CA PRO A 297 4.57 25.02 38.30
C PRO A 297 5.88 25.78 38.06
N GLN A 298 5.79 27.00 37.60
CA GLN A 298 6.92 27.87 37.36
C GLN A 298 6.68 29.25 38.02
N ILE A 299 7.74 29.86 38.49
CA ILE A 299 7.77 31.21 39.07
C ILE A 299 8.89 32.01 38.42
N PHE A 300 8.77 33.31 38.46
CA PHE A 300 9.84 34.18 37.98
C PHE A 300 11.06 34.05 38.92
N ASP A 301 12.25 34.08 38.32
CA ASP A 301 13.50 34.08 39.08
C ASP A 301 13.78 35.49 39.63
N GLU A 302 13.48 35.72 40.91
CA GLU A 302 13.71 36.99 41.59
C GLU A 302 15.21 37.32 41.77
N SER A 303 16.11 36.36 41.53
CA SER A 303 17.55 36.57 41.61
C SER A 303 18.14 37.22 40.37
N GLU A 304 17.43 37.13 39.27
CA GLU A 304 17.84 37.73 38.00
C GLU A 304 17.38 39.18 37.91
N SER A 305 18.27 40.01 37.46
CA SER A 305 18.00 41.42 37.20
C SER A 305 18.17 41.75 35.73
N ILE A 306 17.56 42.85 35.33
CA ILE A 306 17.68 43.34 33.96
C ILE A 306 19.15 43.40 33.52
N PRO A 307 19.54 42.74 32.41
CA PRO A 307 20.91 42.79 31.93
C PRO A 307 21.38 44.19 31.57
N ASP A 308 22.63 44.50 31.87
CA ASP A 308 23.22 45.80 31.50
C ASP A 308 23.16 45.98 29.96
N GLY A 309 22.62 47.14 29.55
CA GLY A 309 22.45 47.42 28.13
C GLY A 309 21.13 46.95 27.51
N TRP A 310 20.18 46.49 28.33
CA TRP A 310 18.82 46.16 27.87
C TRP A 310 18.05 47.45 27.53
N LEU A 311 17.40 47.48 26.36
CA LEU A 311 16.66 48.63 25.86
C LEU A 311 15.16 48.49 26.16
N GLU A 312 14.75 48.81 27.38
CA GLU A 312 13.38 48.56 27.86
C GLU A 312 12.30 49.37 27.10
N ASN A 313 12.65 50.57 26.62
CA ASN A 313 11.73 51.46 25.93
C ASN A 313 11.72 51.27 24.39
N GLU A 314 12.56 50.42 23.87
CA GLU A 314 12.62 50.15 22.44
C GLU A 314 11.71 48.95 22.07
N PRO A 315 10.90 49.07 21.02
CA PRO A 315 10.08 47.96 20.57
C PRO A 315 10.96 46.87 19.96
N THR A 316 10.60 45.62 20.21
CA THR A 316 11.29 44.44 19.65
C THR A 316 11.21 44.36 18.12
N HIS A 317 10.14 44.91 17.56
CA HIS A 317 9.90 44.97 16.13
C HIS A 317 9.56 46.40 15.73
N ILE A 318 10.07 46.80 14.59
CA ILE A 318 9.79 48.11 13.98
C ILE A 318 9.26 47.91 12.56
N PRO A 319 8.43 48.84 12.04
CA PRO A 319 8.07 48.83 10.65
C PRO A 319 9.31 48.87 9.76
N ASP A 320 9.36 48.04 8.74
CA ASP A 320 10.48 47.98 7.81
C ASP A 320 10.61 49.29 7.04
N PRO A 321 11.70 50.06 7.25
CA PRO A 321 11.88 51.37 6.62
C PRO A 321 12.13 51.28 5.10
N ASP A 322 12.53 50.10 4.63
CA ASP A 322 12.81 49.83 3.21
C ASP A 322 11.61 49.22 2.46
N ALA A 323 10.54 48.91 3.18
CA ALA A 323 9.33 48.35 2.60
C ALA A 323 8.56 49.39 1.78
N ILE A 324 8.29 49.10 0.55
CA ILE A 324 7.55 49.96 -0.37
C ILE A 324 6.16 49.36 -0.57
N LYS A 325 5.13 50.23 -0.49
CA LYS A 325 3.74 49.83 -0.79
C LYS A 325 3.67 49.25 -2.19
N PRO A 326 3.15 48.01 -2.39
CA PRO A 326 2.95 47.44 -3.70
C PRO A 326 2.08 48.34 -4.59
N ALA A 327 2.42 48.43 -5.86
CA ALA A 327 1.72 49.32 -6.79
C ALA A 327 0.26 48.85 -7.09
N ASP A 328 -0.01 47.61 -6.82
CA ASP A 328 -1.30 46.93 -6.97
C ASP A 328 -2.12 46.85 -5.67
N TRP A 329 -1.67 47.47 -4.58
CA TRP A 329 -2.40 47.52 -3.30
C TRP A 329 -3.58 48.48 -3.37
N ASP A 330 -4.78 47.94 -3.25
CA ASP A 330 -6.02 48.71 -3.25
C ASP A 330 -6.48 49.00 -1.82
N SER A 331 -6.32 50.28 -1.37
CA SER A 331 -6.67 50.66 -0.02
C SER A 331 -8.18 50.55 0.30
N ASP A 332 -9.03 50.52 -0.72
CA ASP A 332 -10.49 50.32 -0.52
C ASP A 332 -10.85 48.84 -0.33
N MET A 333 -10.06 47.92 -0.88
CA MET A 333 -10.25 46.48 -0.77
C MET A 333 -9.38 45.83 0.31
N ASP A 334 -8.11 46.25 0.42
CA ASP A 334 -7.07 45.64 1.28
C ASP A 334 -6.82 46.42 2.59
N GLY A 335 -7.44 47.58 2.73
CA GLY A 335 -7.23 48.46 3.88
C GLY A 335 -5.98 49.35 3.78
N GLU A 336 -5.69 50.09 4.85
CA GLU A 336 -4.49 50.92 4.90
C GLU A 336 -3.24 50.02 4.93
N TRP A 337 -2.28 50.30 4.03
CA TRP A 337 -1.06 49.53 3.97
C TRP A 337 -0.14 49.90 5.13
N GLU A 338 0.29 48.89 5.87
CA GLU A 338 1.31 49.01 6.90
C GLU A 338 2.55 48.24 6.49
N PRO A 339 3.76 48.81 6.67
CA PRO A 339 4.99 48.07 6.40
C PRO A 339 5.08 46.80 7.25
N PRO A 340 5.63 45.70 6.74
CA PRO A 340 5.89 44.52 7.55
C PRO A 340 6.80 44.86 8.72
N LEU A 341 6.58 44.20 9.85
CA LEU A 341 7.41 44.37 11.02
C LEU A 341 8.70 43.55 10.89
N ILE A 342 9.84 44.23 11.05
CA ILE A 342 11.17 43.61 11.13
C ILE A 342 11.72 43.69 12.54
N GLU A 343 12.62 42.80 12.90
CA GLU A 343 13.33 42.88 14.18
C GLU A 343 14.11 44.18 14.26
N ASN A 344 13.93 44.89 15.34
CA ASN A 344 14.62 46.19 15.56
C ASN A 344 16.16 45.99 15.58
N PRO A 345 16.90 46.60 14.63
CA PRO A 345 18.35 46.44 14.57
C PRO A 345 19.08 46.91 15.86
N ALA A 346 18.50 47.86 16.60
CA ALA A 346 19.03 48.30 17.89
C ALA A 346 19.00 47.18 18.93
N CYS A 347 17.98 46.29 18.86
CA CYS A 347 17.85 45.13 19.74
C CYS A 347 18.93 44.09 19.49
N LYS A 348 19.38 43.93 18.24
CA LYS A 348 20.46 42.98 17.87
C LYS A 348 21.84 43.42 18.38
N ALA A 349 22.02 44.72 18.55
CA ALA A 349 23.27 45.31 19.04
C ALA A 349 23.33 45.43 20.57
N ALA A 350 22.18 45.31 21.24
CA ALA A 350 22.02 45.41 22.69
C ALA A 350 21.87 44.02 23.34
N ALA A 351 21.81 43.98 24.67
CA ALA A 351 21.53 42.74 25.41
C ALA A 351 20.11 42.19 25.20
N GLY A 352 19.24 43.01 24.60
CA GLY A 352 17.85 42.72 24.28
C GLY A 352 17.04 44.00 24.35
N CYS A 353 15.73 43.92 24.02
CA CYS A 353 14.85 45.07 24.15
C CYS A 353 13.39 44.69 24.40
N GLY A 354 12.57 45.72 24.67
CA GLY A 354 11.19 45.56 25.11
C GLY A 354 11.07 45.34 26.62
N HIS A 355 9.86 45.16 27.08
CA HIS A 355 9.59 44.91 28.50
C HIS A 355 10.34 43.67 28.97
N TRP A 356 11.24 43.85 29.96
CA TRP A 356 12.01 42.74 30.51
C TRP A 356 11.20 42.01 31.58
N GLU A 357 11.15 40.70 31.48
CA GLU A 357 10.60 39.83 32.51
C GLU A 357 11.66 38.82 32.95
N PRO A 358 11.79 38.55 34.27
CA PRO A 358 12.72 37.54 34.74
C PRO A 358 12.42 36.15 34.10
N PRO A 359 13.43 35.34 33.88
CA PRO A 359 13.21 33.97 33.35
C PRO A 359 12.35 33.16 34.32
N LEU A 360 11.54 32.25 33.75
CA LEU A 360 10.74 31.34 34.55
C LEU A 360 11.60 30.14 35.00
N ILE A 361 11.61 29.90 36.30
CA ILE A 361 12.26 28.74 36.92
C ILE A 361 11.21 27.78 37.50
N ASN A 362 11.59 26.53 37.66
CA ASN A 362 10.70 25.54 38.29
C ASN A 362 10.44 25.96 39.74
N ASN A 363 9.18 26.09 40.10
CA ASN A 363 8.77 26.42 41.44
C ASN A 363 9.12 25.29 42.44
N PRO A 364 10.04 25.48 43.39
CA PRO A 364 10.38 24.45 44.36
C PRO A 364 9.23 24.14 45.33
N GLY A 365 8.24 25.01 45.45
CA GLY A 365 7.03 24.81 46.23
C GLY A 365 5.94 24.04 45.51
N TYR A 366 6.07 23.81 44.19
CA TYR A 366 5.08 23.08 43.41
C TYR A 366 5.12 21.61 43.70
N LYS A 367 4.09 21.08 44.34
CA LYS A 367 3.94 19.67 44.68
C LYS A 367 2.83 18.97 43.89
N GLY A 368 2.11 19.72 43.04
CA GLY A 368 0.94 19.21 42.27
C GLY A 368 -0.24 18.84 43.17
N LYS A 369 -1.23 18.17 42.56
CA LYS A 369 -2.43 17.74 43.31
C LYS A 369 -2.08 16.63 44.28
N TRP A 370 -2.41 16.81 45.53
CA TRP A 370 -2.19 15.82 46.59
C TRP A 370 -3.00 14.55 46.32
N ARG A 371 -2.41 13.41 46.62
CA ARG A 371 -3.07 12.09 46.58
C ARG A 371 -2.63 11.30 47.77
N PRO A 372 -3.60 10.64 48.46
CA PRO A 372 -3.26 9.77 49.58
C PRO A 372 -2.31 8.65 49.15
N ARG A 373 -1.47 8.18 50.07
CA ARG A 373 -0.63 7.02 49.85
C ARG A 373 -1.50 5.80 49.56
N LEU A 374 -1.03 4.95 48.71
CA LEU A 374 -1.69 3.68 48.42
C LEU A 374 -1.22 2.64 49.42
N ILE A 375 -2.17 2.06 50.18
CA ILE A 375 -1.95 0.93 51.07
C ILE A 375 -2.53 -0.35 50.48
N THR A 376 -2.04 -1.51 50.95
CA THR A 376 -2.62 -2.79 50.58
C THR A 376 -4.06 -2.87 51.10
N ASN A 377 -4.98 -3.18 50.21
CA ASN A 377 -6.39 -3.30 50.53
C ASN A 377 -6.65 -4.55 51.42
N PRO A 378 -7.06 -4.41 52.68
CA PRO A 378 -7.36 -5.55 53.53
C PRO A 378 -8.55 -6.40 53.04
N ASN A 379 -9.41 -5.83 52.19
CA ASN A 379 -10.57 -6.49 51.61
C ASN A 379 -10.31 -7.07 50.22
N TYR A 380 -9.07 -7.04 49.74
CA TYR A 380 -8.71 -7.59 48.45
C TYR A 380 -8.96 -9.09 48.39
N LYS A 381 -9.87 -9.52 47.52
CA LYS A 381 -10.27 -10.93 47.34
C LYS A 381 -9.71 -11.53 46.02
N GLY A 382 -8.85 -10.81 45.33
CA GLY A 382 -8.35 -11.21 44.01
C GLY A 382 -9.32 -10.87 42.89
N LYS A 383 -8.93 -11.17 41.64
CA LYS A 383 -9.82 -11.03 40.48
C LYS A 383 -10.91 -12.09 40.55
N TRP A 384 -12.15 -11.66 40.56
CA TRP A 384 -13.29 -12.57 40.55
C TRP A 384 -13.36 -13.37 39.26
N ARG A 385 -13.76 -14.62 39.35
CA ARG A 385 -14.05 -15.50 38.22
C ARG A 385 -15.30 -16.32 38.56
N PRO A 386 -16.20 -16.50 37.55
CA PRO A 386 -17.34 -17.38 37.74
C PRO A 386 -16.92 -18.81 38.07
N LYS A 387 -17.80 -19.53 38.72
CA LYS A 387 -17.62 -20.98 38.93
C LYS A 387 -17.67 -21.71 37.60
N LYS A 388 -16.87 -22.72 37.45
CA LYS A 388 -16.91 -23.63 36.32
C LYS A 388 -18.05 -24.63 36.46
N ILE A 389 -18.84 -24.79 35.41
CA ILE A 389 -19.89 -25.80 35.29
C ILE A 389 -19.64 -26.68 34.07
N PRO A 390 -20.10 -27.93 34.07
CA PRO A 390 -20.05 -28.76 32.86
C PRO A 390 -20.75 -28.05 31.68
N ASN A 391 -20.10 -28.05 30.52
CA ASN A 391 -20.67 -27.47 29.32
C ASN A 391 -21.77 -28.38 28.76
N PRO A 392 -23.03 -27.94 28.64
CA PRO A 392 -24.10 -28.77 28.08
C PRO A 392 -23.92 -29.05 26.59
N ASP A 393 -23.17 -28.21 25.85
CA ASP A 393 -22.91 -28.35 24.44
C ASP A 393 -21.58 -29.09 24.17
N TYR A 394 -20.97 -29.68 25.20
CA TYR A 394 -19.71 -30.43 25.07
C TYR A 394 -19.89 -31.67 24.21
N PHE A 395 -18.98 -31.87 23.29
CA PHE A 395 -18.75 -33.10 22.52
C PHE A 395 -17.24 -33.30 22.31
N ASP A 396 -16.86 -34.52 21.95
CA ASP A 396 -15.47 -34.86 21.63
C ASP A 396 -15.43 -35.59 20.27
N ASP A 397 -15.22 -34.80 19.20
CA ASP A 397 -15.00 -35.32 17.84
C ASP A 397 -13.51 -35.51 17.62
N GLN A 398 -13.05 -36.73 17.53
CA GLN A 398 -11.65 -37.11 17.27
C GLN A 398 -11.34 -37.23 15.77
N HIS A 399 -12.33 -37.05 14.89
CA HIS A 399 -12.20 -37.28 13.45
C HIS A 399 -12.75 -36.11 12.60
N PRO A 400 -12.37 -34.86 12.89
CA PRO A 400 -12.84 -33.69 12.11
C PRO A 400 -12.41 -33.70 10.64
N PHE A 401 -11.45 -34.54 10.26
CA PHE A 401 -11.12 -34.81 8.88
C PHE A 401 -12.31 -35.36 8.06
N LYS A 402 -13.25 -36.05 8.70
CA LYS A 402 -14.44 -36.61 8.04
C LYS A 402 -15.48 -35.53 7.72
N MET A 403 -15.09 -34.61 6.84
CA MET A 403 -15.89 -33.48 6.40
C MET A 403 -16.95 -33.88 5.36
N THR A 404 -17.79 -32.92 4.99
CA THR A 404 -18.75 -33.08 3.90
C THR A 404 -18.01 -33.31 2.58
N THR A 405 -18.50 -34.28 1.77
CA THR A 405 -17.98 -34.58 0.45
C THR A 405 -17.89 -33.33 -0.43
N VAL A 406 -16.84 -33.20 -1.21
CA VAL A 406 -16.63 -32.10 -2.18
C VAL A 406 -16.99 -32.56 -3.57
N SER A 407 -17.82 -31.81 -4.29
CA SER A 407 -18.26 -32.13 -5.65
C SER A 407 -17.87 -31.09 -6.71
N ALA A 408 -17.48 -29.87 -6.27
CA ALA A 408 -17.08 -28.80 -7.17
C ALA A 408 -16.07 -27.87 -6.49
N VAL A 409 -15.44 -27.02 -7.27
CA VAL A 409 -14.55 -25.96 -6.83
C VAL A 409 -14.97 -24.64 -7.46
N GLY A 410 -14.74 -23.52 -6.78
CA GLY A 410 -15.04 -22.22 -7.34
C GLY A 410 -14.24 -21.09 -6.70
N PHE A 411 -14.07 -20.04 -7.49
CA PHE A 411 -13.62 -18.74 -7.05
C PHE A 411 -14.85 -17.85 -6.88
N GLU A 412 -15.09 -17.36 -5.67
CA GLU A 412 -16.10 -16.35 -5.38
C GLU A 412 -15.39 -15.23 -4.62
N LEU A 413 -15.15 -14.14 -5.31
CA LEU A 413 -14.20 -13.12 -4.92
C LEU A 413 -14.80 -11.73 -5.06
N TRP A 414 -14.30 -10.84 -4.22
CA TRP A 414 -14.40 -9.41 -4.38
C TRP A 414 -13.00 -8.82 -4.19
N SER A 415 -12.57 -7.92 -5.08
CA SER A 415 -11.23 -7.33 -5.00
C SER A 415 -11.23 -5.89 -5.49
N MET A 416 -10.46 -5.04 -4.80
CA MET A 416 -10.12 -3.68 -5.25
C MET A 416 -8.99 -3.67 -6.27
N SER A 417 -8.33 -4.80 -6.48
CA SER A 417 -7.29 -4.98 -7.50
C SER A 417 -7.85 -5.78 -8.69
N GLN A 418 -7.31 -5.55 -9.85
CA GLN A 418 -7.61 -6.25 -11.10
C GLN A 418 -6.42 -7.10 -11.54
N ASP A 419 -6.60 -7.84 -12.62
CA ASP A 419 -5.58 -8.67 -13.26
C ASP A 419 -4.95 -9.70 -12.29
N ILE A 420 -5.80 -10.33 -11.47
CA ILE A 420 -5.41 -11.45 -10.61
C ILE A 420 -5.48 -12.72 -11.43
N LEU A 421 -4.33 -13.36 -11.66
CA LEU A 421 -4.21 -14.57 -12.44
C LEU A 421 -4.15 -15.79 -11.54
N PHE A 422 -4.97 -16.79 -11.84
CA PHE A 422 -5.01 -18.12 -11.22
C PHE A 422 -4.61 -19.15 -12.24
N ASP A 423 -3.78 -20.11 -11.83
CA ASP A 423 -3.32 -21.13 -12.74
C ASP A 423 -2.97 -22.45 -12.05
N ASN A 424 -2.74 -23.47 -12.84
CA ASN A 424 -2.21 -24.76 -12.40
C ASN A 424 -2.96 -25.40 -11.24
N LEU A 425 -4.31 -25.25 -11.24
CA LEU A 425 -5.17 -25.79 -10.18
C LEU A 425 -5.23 -27.31 -10.24
N LEU A 426 -4.83 -27.95 -9.14
CA LEU A 426 -4.82 -29.39 -8.96
C LEU A 426 -5.49 -29.78 -7.66
N ILE A 427 -6.40 -30.77 -7.75
CA ILE A 427 -6.98 -31.46 -6.58
C ILE A 427 -6.68 -32.95 -6.75
N THR A 428 -5.91 -33.50 -5.83
CA THR A 428 -5.44 -34.90 -5.90
C THR A 428 -5.38 -35.54 -4.50
N GLU A 429 -5.26 -36.87 -4.48
CA GLU A 429 -5.02 -37.65 -3.26
C GLU A 429 -3.55 -38.12 -3.12
N ASP A 430 -2.65 -37.66 -3.99
CA ASP A 430 -1.26 -38.13 -4.02
C ASP A 430 -0.29 -36.93 -4.17
N ILE A 431 0.55 -36.75 -3.17
CA ILE A 431 1.56 -35.68 -3.15
C ILE A 431 2.59 -35.80 -4.29
N THR A 432 2.85 -37.02 -4.78
CA THR A 432 3.79 -37.22 -5.90
C THR A 432 3.23 -36.65 -7.19
N VAL A 433 1.90 -36.73 -7.39
CA VAL A 433 1.19 -36.12 -8.52
C VAL A 433 1.29 -34.59 -8.43
N ALA A 434 1.05 -34.02 -7.23
CA ALA A 434 1.14 -32.59 -7.03
C ALA A 434 2.56 -32.04 -7.24
N ASN A 435 3.58 -32.75 -6.72
CA ASN A 435 4.97 -32.36 -6.89
C ASN A 435 5.42 -32.40 -8.37
N LYS A 436 4.98 -33.41 -9.11
CA LYS A 436 5.28 -33.51 -10.56
C LYS A 436 4.56 -32.40 -11.34
N TRP A 437 3.29 -32.17 -11.04
CA TRP A 437 2.51 -31.07 -11.63
C TRP A 437 3.22 -29.72 -11.43
N ALA A 438 3.63 -29.42 -10.20
CA ALA A 438 4.37 -28.20 -9.89
C ALA A 438 5.73 -28.14 -10.62
N ALA A 439 6.42 -29.28 -10.79
CA ALA A 439 7.69 -29.32 -11.51
C ALA A 439 7.52 -29.01 -13.02
N ASP A 440 6.41 -29.44 -13.60
CA ASP A 440 6.11 -29.23 -15.01
C ASP A 440 5.53 -27.85 -15.33
N THR A 441 5.10 -27.10 -14.31
CA THR A 441 4.44 -25.80 -14.41
C THR A 441 5.20 -24.69 -13.66
N PHE A 442 4.95 -24.54 -12.37
CA PHE A 442 5.48 -23.50 -11.51
C PHE A 442 7.01 -23.42 -11.53
N ASP A 443 7.70 -24.58 -11.42
CA ASP A 443 9.17 -24.58 -11.42
C ASP A 443 9.75 -24.07 -12.75
N LYS A 444 9.10 -24.37 -13.87
CA LYS A 444 9.52 -23.86 -15.18
C LYS A 444 9.33 -22.34 -15.27
N LYS A 445 8.21 -21.80 -14.75
CA LYS A 445 7.99 -20.36 -14.65
C LYS A 445 9.09 -19.71 -13.79
N ARG A 446 9.36 -20.28 -12.62
CA ARG A 446 10.42 -19.76 -11.72
C ARG A 446 11.81 -19.85 -12.35
N GLN A 447 12.10 -20.91 -13.10
CA GLN A 447 13.37 -21.05 -13.84
C GLN A 447 13.52 -19.95 -14.90
N LYS A 448 12.46 -19.70 -15.70
CA LYS A 448 12.45 -18.61 -16.68
C LYS A 448 12.71 -17.26 -15.99
N ILE A 449 11.95 -16.94 -14.94
CA ILE A 449 12.07 -15.73 -14.16
C ILE A 449 13.51 -15.57 -13.61
N ALA A 450 14.09 -16.64 -13.07
CA ALA A 450 15.46 -16.63 -12.54
C ALA A 450 16.51 -16.45 -13.66
N LYS A 451 16.29 -17.04 -14.84
CA LYS A 451 17.16 -16.86 -16.01
C LYS A 451 17.12 -15.42 -16.48
N ASP A 452 15.91 -14.86 -16.68
CA ASP A 452 15.73 -13.50 -17.16
C ASP A 452 16.28 -12.44 -16.18
N SER A 453 16.30 -12.78 -14.87
CA SER A 453 16.84 -11.90 -13.83
C SER A 453 18.38 -11.94 -13.71
N LYS A 454 19.07 -12.91 -14.31
CA LYS A 454 20.56 -12.99 -14.27
C LYS A 454 21.20 -11.91 -15.14
N THR A 455 20.55 -11.48 -16.21
CA THR A 455 21.06 -10.42 -17.08
C THR A 455 20.97 -9.07 -16.37
N TRP A 456 21.97 -8.19 -16.58
CA TRP A 456 21.96 -6.83 -16.01
C TRP A 456 20.69 -6.05 -16.40
N TRP A 457 20.30 -6.16 -17.66
CA TRP A 457 19.07 -5.54 -18.17
C TRP A 457 17.81 -6.13 -17.52
N GLY A 458 17.76 -7.43 -17.32
CA GLY A 458 16.65 -8.10 -16.62
C GLY A 458 16.52 -7.64 -15.17
N LYS A 459 17.62 -7.47 -14.45
CA LYS A 459 17.63 -6.91 -13.08
C LYS A 459 17.12 -5.47 -13.06
N MET A 460 17.56 -4.64 -14.02
CA MET A 460 17.15 -3.25 -14.12
C MET A 460 15.66 -3.13 -14.46
N LEU A 461 15.18 -3.84 -15.49
CA LEU A 461 13.77 -3.82 -15.92
C LEU A 461 12.85 -4.32 -14.80
N ARG A 462 13.25 -5.39 -14.11
CA ARG A 462 12.50 -5.90 -12.96
C ARG A 462 12.44 -4.88 -11.84
N GLY A 463 13.57 -4.28 -11.46
CA GLY A 463 13.62 -3.19 -10.47
C GLY A 463 12.69 -2.02 -10.82
N MET A 464 12.63 -1.62 -12.10
CA MET A 464 11.72 -0.58 -12.59
C MET A 464 10.25 -0.98 -12.41
N ASN A 465 9.89 -2.23 -12.70
CA ASN A 465 8.53 -2.75 -12.56
C ASN A 465 8.07 -2.85 -11.10
N TYR A 466 8.97 -3.22 -10.19
CA TYR A 466 8.64 -3.40 -8.77
C TYR A 466 8.48 -2.09 -8.00
N ARG A 467 9.27 -1.08 -8.34
CA ARG A 467 9.31 0.21 -7.63
C ARG A 467 9.32 1.38 -8.61
N PRO A 468 8.25 1.58 -9.40
CA PRO A 468 8.24 2.60 -10.45
C PRO A 468 8.46 4.02 -9.89
N LYS A 469 7.95 4.33 -8.69
CA LYS A 469 8.14 5.64 -8.04
C LYS A 469 9.59 5.89 -7.63
N THR A 470 10.31 4.88 -7.12
CA THR A 470 11.73 5.01 -6.77
C THR A 470 12.59 5.13 -8.01
N TRP A 471 12.31 4.36 -9.07
CA TRP A 471 13.01 4.49 -10.34
C TRP A 471 12.74 5.82 -11.05
N ALA A 472 11.52 6.34 -10.97
CA ALA A 472 11.21 7.69 -11.44
C ALA A 472 12.03 8.74 -10.68
N ALA A 473 12.19 8.61 -9.36
CA ALA A 473 13.04 9.49 -8.57
C ALA A 473 14.53 9.38 -8.99
N TYR A 474 15.05 8.18 -9.24
CA TYR A 474 16.41 7.99 -9.77
C TYR A 474 16.57 8.57 -11.17
N ALA A 475 15.59 8.41 -12.06
CA ALA A 475 15.62 9.00 -13.40
C ALA A 475 15.66 10.54 -13.33
N VAL A 476 14.84 11.15 -12.47
CA VAL A 476 14.87 12.59 -12.22
C VAL A 476 16.23 13.02 -11.66
N TYR A 477 16.76 12.30 -10.68
CA TYR A 477 18.08 12.59 -10.10
C TYR A 477 19.21 12.51 -11.15
N CYS A 478 19.17 11.52 -12.04
CA CYS A 478 20.14 11.40 -13.14
C CYS A 478 19.95 12.48 -14.23
N LEU A 479 18.72 12.95 -14.45
CA LEU A 479 18.44 14.00 -15.42
C LEU A 479 18.89 15.39 -14.97
N ILE A 480 18.86 15.68 -13.67
CA ILE A 480 19.28 16.98 -13.12
C ILE A 480 20.68 17.38 -13.57
N PRO A 481 21.74 16.56 -13.42
CA PRO A 481 23.09 16.92 -13.90
C PRO A 481 23.14 17.16 -15.42
N VAL A 482 22.36 16.38 -16.19
CA VAL A 482 22.33 16.52 -17.66
C VAL A 482 21.68 17.85 -18.05
N VAL A 483 20.58 18.23 -17.41
CA VAL A 483 19.91 19.52 -17.63
C VAL A 483 20.81 20.68 -17.21
N LEU A 484 21.43 20.59 -16.02
CA LEU A 484 22.37 21.59 -15.55
C LEU A 484 23.59 21.75 -16.47
N TYR A 485 24.09 20.65 -16.99
CA TYR A 485 25.17 20.66 -17.96
C TYR A 485 24.73 21.27 -19.31
N GLY A 486 23.53 20.93 -19.78
CA GLY A 486 22.96 21.54 -20.99
C GLY A 486 22.75 23.05 -20.82
N TYR A 487 22.24 23.47 -19.66
CA TYR A 487 22.11 24.90 -19.33
C TYR A 487 23.46 25.60 -19.27
N TYR A 488 24.45 24.97 -18.64
CA TYR A 488 25.82 25.50 -18.62
C TYR A 488 26.42 25.67 -20.02
N LEU A 489 26.26 24.67 -20.92
CA LEU A 489 26.69 24.79 -22.31
C LEU A 489 25.95 25.91 -23.03
N TYR A 490 24.65 26.05 -22.80
CA TYR A 490 23.86 27.16 -23.35
C TYR A 490 24.41 28.53 -22.94
N GLN A 491 24.70 28.72 -21.65
CA GLN A 491 25.32 29.94 -21.13
C GLN A 491 26.68 30.22 -21.78
N CYS A 492 27.53 29.19 -21.88
CA CYS A 492 28.81 29.35 -22.55
C CYS A 492 28.71 29.82 -24.03
N VAL A 493 27.75 29.27 -24.76
CA VAL A 493 27.52 29.68 -26.17
C VAL A 493 26.94 31.10 -26.23
N HIS A 494 26.10 31.45 -25.27
CA HIS A 494 25.49 32.78 -25.20
C HIS A 494 26.57 33.85 -24.88
N GLU A 495 27.46 33.60 -23.91
CA GLU A 495 28.58 34.48 -23.57
C GLU A 495 29.54 34.69 -24.79
N GLU A 496 29.92 33.59 -25.47
CA GLU A 496 30.75 33.69 -26.68
C GLU A 496 30.07 34.54 -27.79
N ARG A 497 28.74 34.39 -27.92
CA ARG A 497 27.97 35.17 -28.90
C ARG A 497 27.90 36.65 -28.52
N GLU A 498 27.70 37.00 -27.25
CA GLU A 498 27.72 38.39 -26.78
C GLU A 498 29.11 39.03 -26.93
N GLU A 499 30.19 38.28 -26.62
CA GLU A 499 31.57 38.78 -26.84
C GLU A 499 31.84 39.05 -28.32
N LEU A 500 31.35 38.20 -29.25
CA LEU A 500 31.47 38.40 -30.68
C LEU A 500 30.66 39.63 -31.16
N ILE A 501 29.44 39.86 -30.62
CA ILE A 501 28.62 41.02 -30.93
C ILE A 501 29.32 42.31 -30.43
N LYS A 502 29.80 42.31 -29.20
CA LYS A 502 30.56 43.46 -28.64
C LYS A 502 31.83 43.76 -29.44
N ALA A 503 32.57 42.72 -29.88
CA ALA A 503 33.75 42.88 -30.72
C ALA A 503 33.41 43.40 -32.12
N ALA A 504 32.25 43.05 -32.66
CA ALA A 504 31.75 43.57 -33.92
C ALA A 504 31.27 45.03 -33.78
N GLU A 505 30.63 45.39 -32.66
CA GLU A 505 30.23 46.77 -32.39
C GLU A 505 31.42 47.70 -32.19
N THR A 506 32.49 47.25 -31.46
CA THR A 506 33.73 48.02 -31.31
C THR A 506 34.41 48.30 -32.65
N LYS A 507 34.49 47.29 -33.54
CA LYS A 507 35.02 47.48 -34.89
C LYS A 507 34.19 48.46 -35.74
N LYS A 508 32.87 48.45 -35.56
CA LYS A 508 31.99 49.41 -36.24
C LYS A 508 32.16 50.84 -35.75
N THR A 509 32.51 51.05 -34.49
CA THR A 509 32.78 52.36 -33.87
C THR A 509 34.14 52.90 -34.34
N ASP A 510 35.15 52.04 -34.54
CA ASP A 510 36.48 52.42 -35.06
C ASP A 510 36.41 52.82 -36.54
N GLU A 511 35.60 52.17 -37.39
CA GLU A 511 35.37 52.55 -38.77
C GLU A 511 34.60 53.88 -38.89
N LEU A 512 33.73 54.23 -37.96
CA LEU A 512 32.99 55.51 -37.92
C LEU A 512 33.89 56.68 -37.49
N THR A 513 34.98 56.46 -36.74
CA THR A 513 35.93 57.49 -36.33
C THR A 513 36.93 57.83 -37.44
N GLU A 514 37.28 56.91 -38.34
CA GLU A 514 38.13 57.17 -39.49
C GLU A 514 37.37 57.83 -40.67
N ALA A 515 36.01 57.74 -40.73
CA ALA A 515 35.17 58.27 -41.80
C ALA A 515 34.69 59.73 -41.56
N VAL A 516 34.97 60.35 -40.45
CA VAL A 516 34.50 61.72 -40.08
C VAL A 516 35.54 62.80 -40.40
N GLU A 517 36.75 62.48 -40.92
CA GLU A 517 37.76 63.49 -41.30
C GLU A 517 37.78 63.84 -42.79
N GLU A 518 36.95 63.26 -43.67
CA GLU A 518 36.82 63.71 -45.06
C GLU A 518 35.34 63.88 -45.46
N GLU A 519 34.97 65.10 -45.71
CA GLU A 519 33.82 65.65 -46.48
C GLU A 519 32.83 66.51 -45.68
N ASN A 520 33.20 67.75 -45.55
CA ASN A 520 32.30 68.91 -45.71
C ASN A 520 32.15 69.18 -47.19
N GLU A 521 30.96 68.94 -47.71
CA GLU A 521 30.34 69.81 -48.77
C GLU A 521 28.96 69.22 -49.12
N ALA A 522 27.94 70.04 -48.98
CA ALA A 522 26.55 69.82 -49.36
C ALA A 522 26.42 69.98 -50.96
N PRO A 523 25.29 69.73 -51.62
CA PRO A 523 23.95 70.22 -51.23
C PRO A 523 22.72 69.34 -51.57
N GLU A 524 21.64 69.75 -50.94
CA GLU A 524 20.20 69.72 -51.24
C GLU A 524 19.66 68.96 -52.45
N GLY A 525 18.52 68.30 -52.27
CA GLY A 525 17.58 67.97 -53.32
C GLY A 525 16.60 66.84 -53.00
N GLU A 526 15.41 67.25 -52.66
CA GLU A 526 14.10 66.79 -53.08
C GLU A 526 13.52 65.46 -52.57
N GLU A 527 12.32 65.61 -52.06
CA GLU A 527 11.24 64.77 -51.69
C GLU A 527 10.85 63.75 -52.76
N GLU A 528 10.37 62.60 -52.37
CA GLU A 528 9.09 62.04 -52.84
C GLU A 528 8.58 60.93 -51.94
N GLU A 529 7.29 61.07 -51.66
CA GLU A 529 6.38 60.16 -50.96
C GLU A 529 6.14 58.90 -51.79
N GLY A 530 5.75 57.85 -51.14
CA GLY A 530 5.23 56.64 -51.75
C GLY A 530 4.69 55.65 -50.72
N ASP A 531 3.40 55.81 -50.50
CA ASP A 531 2.45 54.89 -49.88
C ASP A 531 2.52 53.49 -50.50
N ASP A 532 2.16 52.51 -49.66
CA ASP A 532 1.14 51.46 -49.88
C ASP A 532 1.48 50.28 -48.97
N GLU A 533 0.66 50.06 -47.93
CA GLU A 533 -0.54 49.23 -47.80
C GLU A 533 -0.37 47.72 -47.94
N GLU A 534 -0.94 47.11 -46.90
CA GLU A 534 -1.69 45.83 -46.83
C GLU A 534 -0.88 44.51 -46.88
N GLN A 535 -1.20 43.52 -46.13
CA GLN A 535 -2.38 42.88 -45.48
C GLN A 535 -1.95 41.70 -44.65
N GLU A 536 -2.47 41.62 -43.46
CA GLU A 536 -3.36 40.63 -42.87
C GLU A 536 -3.28 39.15 -43.31
N LYS A 537 -3.20 38.28 -42.30
CA LYS A 537 -4.14 37.19 -41.97
C LYS A 537 -3.65 36.39 -40.78
N ASN A 538 -4.21 36.56 -39.64
CA ASN A 538 -5.33 35.89 -38.97
C ASN A 538 -5.52 34.40 -39.25
N SER A 539 -5.44 33.60 -38.22
CA SER A 539 -6.45 32.57 -37.89
C SER A 539 -6.23 31.95 -36.52
N GLU A 540 -7.03 32.39 -35.57
CA GLU A 540 -7.55 31.53 -34.52
C GLU A 540 -8.73 30.74 -35.09
N PRO A 541 -9.15 29.63 -34.44
CA PRO A 541 -10.52 29.65 -33.94
C PRO A 541 -10.72 29.11 -32.54
N ASP A 542 -11.50 29.87 -31.83
CA ASP A 542 -12.60 29.57 -30.90
C ASP A 542 -12.99 28.12 -30.65
N SER A 543 -13.31 27.84 -29.41
CA SER A 543 -14.56 27.13 -29.09
C SER A 543 -15.05 27.47 -27.69
N GLU A 544 -16.24 27.78 -27.70
CA GLU A 544 -17.21 28.33 -26.84
C GLU A 544 -17.39 27.67 -25.47
N ASN A 545 -17.66 28.53 -24.57
CA ASN A 545 -18.17 28.44 -23.23
C ASN A 545 -19.72 28.50 -23.29
N GLU A 546 -20.40 27.61 -22.60
CA GLU A 546 -21.80 27.83 -22.19
C GLU A 546 -21.98 27.60 -20.72
N THR A 547 -22.20 28.72 -20.07
CA THR A 547 -22.75 28.92 -18.73
C THR A 547 -24.27 28.83 -18.76
N ALA A 548 -24.87 28.23 -17.73
CA ALA A 548 -26.19 28.59 -17.24
C ALA A 548 -26.36 28.21 -15.77
N GLU A 549 -26.36 29.17 -14.91
CA GLU A 549 -27.16 29.31 -13.66
C GLU A 549 -28.35 30.25 -13.94
N PRO A 550 -29.23 30.51 -12.98
CA PRO A 550 -29.87 29.75 -11.90
C PRO A 550 -31.42 29.88 -11.91
N GLU A 551 -32.14 29.22 -10.99
CA GLU A 551 -33.31 29.88 -10.35
C GLU A 551 -33.69 29.20 -9.03
N GLU A 552 -34.06 30.05 -8.10
CA GLU A 552 -34.49 29.91 -6.72
C GLU A 552 -35.88 29.25 -6.57
N GLY A 553 -36.10 28.64 -5.43
CA GLY A 553 -37.42 28.19 -4.98
C GLY A 553 -37.44 27.79 -3.50
N GLU A 554 -37.95 28.65 -2.73
CA GLU A 554 -38.10 28.87 -1.30
C GLU A 554 -38.99 27.82 -0.55
N LYS A 555 -38.64 27.60 0.75
CA LYS A 555 -39.47 27.28 1.92
C LYS A 555 -39.93 25.84 2.19
N ASN A 556 -39.45 25.22 3.27
CA ASN A 556 -40.12 25.16 4.59
C ASN A 556 -39.46 24.11 5.51
N GLN A 557 -39.04 24.56 6.70
CA GLN A 557 -38.88 23.74 7.90
C GLN A 557 -40.27 23.36 8.46
N PRO A 558 -40.43 22.28 9.27
CA PRO A 558 -39.93 22.30 10.65
C PRO A 558 -39.45 20.95 11.24
N SER A 559 -38.53 21.09 12.20
CA SER A 559 -38.32 20.37 13.47
C SER A 559 -38.64 18.87 13.58
N GLY A 560 -37.66 18.11 14.01
CA GLY A 560 -37.80 16.75 14.55
C GLY A 560 -36.51 16.25 15.16
N ASP A 561 -36.39 16.48 16.44
CA ASP A 561 -35.42 15.94 17.40
C ASP A 561 -35.31 14.40 17.28
N GLY A 562 -34.09 13.86 17.25
CA GLY A 562 -33.86 12.42 17.17
C GLY A 562 -32.42 12.03 17.45
N THR A 563 -31.99 12.24 18.67
CA THR A 563 -30.76 11.68 19.24
C THR A 563 -30.59 10.18 18.94
N ARG A 564 -29.67 9.82 18.05
CA ARG A 564 -29.28 8.43 17.83
C ARG A 564 -27.99 8.12 18.60
N LYS A 565 -28.15 7.46 19.74
CA LYS A 565 -27.08 6.89 20.56
C LYS A 565 -26.30 5.83 19.77
N ARG A 566 -25.04 6.09 19.59
CA ARG A 566 -24.05 5.15 19.05
C ARG A 566 -23.70 4.12 20.14
N LYS A 567 -24.12 2.87 19.96
CA LYS A 567 -23.68 1.74 20.79
C LYS A 567 -22.24 1.41 20.40
N VAL A 568 -21.33 1.66 21.30
CA VAL A 568 -19.98 1.10 21.30
C VAL A 568 -20.11 -0.37 21.75
N ARG A 569 -19.69 -1.28 20.90
CA ARG A 569 -19.55 -2.69 21.24
C ARG A 569 -18.12 -2.87 21.77
N LYS A 570 -18.00 -3.21 23.01
CA LYS A 570 -16.78 -3.72 23.62
C LYS A 570 -16.65 -5.19 23.27
N GLU A 571 -15.44 -5.54 22.88
CA GLU A 571 -14.82 -6.85 22.68
C GLU A 571 -15.28 -7.67 21.50
#